data_2e2b1a0d05fbf7501830d99f9034ab2b
#
_entry.id   2e2b1a0d05fbf7501830d99f9034ab2b
#
_cell.length_a   1.000
_cell.length_b   1.000
_cell.length_c   1.000
_cell.angle_alpha   90.00
_cell.angle_beta   90.00
_cell.angle_gamma   90.00
#
_symmetry.space_group_name_H-M   'P 1'
#
loop_
_entity.id
_entity.type
_entity.pdbx_description
1 polymer ?
#
loop_
_entity_poly.entity_id
_entity_poly.type
_entity_poly.pdbx_seq_one_letter_code
_entity_poly.pdbx_strand_id
1 'polypeptide(L)'
;VFPMVGEGKRFEGYEFPVLFKGSSLPSGGFGFRVGLSLFKEDIKSGLFRDLIYMYKTLKSIRPDIVISIGDPFNLIFTYLGTGKKVFFVSTDQGHSAWVNGFSGIELIIIKQFALWTFTRDRKTEEFLLEKGIDNVRYLGNPLMDCVEDPKFFLPEGITLLPGTRRDCGRNLLFLLEVIKKIEKPFKYYVPVNANSEPFIIEVLREKNYKLLDWDYGYKIEEPLEIYVGRGTFSEMVSSSLLVIGLSGSGNEQSAGLGKPVISFYIEGIQFNKKFISEQKRLLDESLILVDTDSAGKVINSLLSDPLELKKRGEIGKFRMGEKGAIPKIAQFIKDYWDENRR
;
A
#
# COMPACT_ATOMS: atom_id res chain seq x y z
N VAL A 1 7.26 -16.48 10.01
CA VAL A 1 6.65 -15.73 8.89
C VAL A 1 7.13 -16.31 7.56
N PHE A 2 6.23 -16.31 6.59
CA PHE A 2 6.45 -16.88 5.27
C PHE A 2 6.13 -15.86 4.19
N PRO A 3 7.09 -15.04 3.74
CA PRO A 3 6.85 -14.13 2.62
C PRO A 3 6.70 -14.92 1.32
N MET A 4 5.57 -14.77 0.63
CA MET A 4 5.30 -15.45 -0.64
C MET A 4 6.14 -14.87 -1.80
N VAL A 5 6.58 -13.63 -1.68
CA VAL A 5 7.36 -12.91 -2.70
C VAL A 5 8.45 -12.08 -2.02
N GLY A 6 9.64 -12.09 -2.61
CA GLY A 6 10.78 -11.28 -2.18
C GLY A 6 11.62 -11.92 -1.08
N GLU A 7 12.71 -11.25 -0.76
CA GLU A 7 13.77 -11.77 0.11
C GLU A 7 13.43 -11.72 1.61
N GLY A 8 12.23 -11.27 1.97
CA GLY A 8 11.83 -11.17 3.39
C GLY A 8 12.51 -10.06 4.19
N LYS A 9 13.26 -9.16 3.54
CA LYS A 9 13.98 -8.05 4.20
C LYS A 9 13.08 -7.16 5.07
N ARG A 10 11.78 -7.06 4.74
CA ARG A 10 10.81 -6.28 5.52
C ARG A 10 10.52 -6.87 6.90
N PHE A 11 10.91 -8.11 7.13
CA PHE A 11 10.72 -8.83 8.41
C PHE A 11 12.02 -8.91 9.22
N GLU A 12 13.12 -8.37 8.71
CA GLU A 12 14.38 -8.29 9.44
C GLU A 12 14.24 -7.31 10.62
N GLY A 13 14.73 -7.72 11.78
CA GLY A 13 14.60 -6.94 13.02
C GLY A 13 13.38 -7.25 13.88
N TYR A 14 12.45 -8.10 13.42
CA TYR A 14 11.36 -8.60 14.26
C TYR A 14 11.74 -9.91 14.95
N GLU A 15 11.16 -10.18 16.13
CA GLU A 15 11.47 -11.36 16.96
C GLU A 15 10.97 -12.71 16.41
N PHE A 16 10.36 -12.76 15.24
CA PHE A 16 9.85 -13.99 14.66
C PHE A 16 10.71 -14.48 13.48
N PRO A 17 10.91 -15.80 13.32
CA PRO A 17 11.74 -16.32 12.26
C PRO A 17 11.11 -16.14 10.88
N VAL A 18 11.92 -15.73 9.92
CA VAL A 18 11.57 -15.74 8.49
C VAL A 18 11.98 -17.09 7.93
N LEU A 19 10.99 -17.95 7.66
CA LEU A 19 11.21 -19.35 7.27
C LEU A 19 11.51 -19.53 5.78
N PHE A 20 11.35 -18.48 4.98
CA PHE A 20 11.60 -18.50 3.55
C PHE A 20 12.13 -17.16 3.07
N LYS A 21 13.08 -17.19 2.14
CA LYS A 21 13.56 -16.02 1.41
C LYS A 21 13.46 -16.32 -0.07
N GLY A 22 12.48 -15.70 -0.73
CA GLY A 22 12.24 -15.86 -2.17
C GLY A 22 13.06 -14.92 -3.01
N SER A 23 13.01 -15.14 -4.31
CA SER A 23 13.65 -14.28 -5.30
C SER A 23 12.97 -12.92 -5.41
N SER A 24 13.72 -11.89 -5.77
CA SER A 24 13.16 -10.61 -6.17
C SER A 24 12.53 -10.75 -7.55
N LEU A 25 11.20 -10.66 -7.63
CA LEU A 25 10.48 -10.80 -8.89
C LEU A 25 10.36 -9.46 -9.61
N PRO A 26 10.66 -9.37 -10.94
CA PRO A 26 10.52 -8.16 -11.73
C PRO A 26 9.13 -7.53 -11.69
N SER A 27 8.06 -8.35 -11.65
CA SER A 27 6.68 -7.87 -11.50
C SER A 27 6.36 -7.34 -10.09
N GLY A 28 7.25 -7.56 -9.11
CA GLY A 28 6.97 -7.29 -7.71
C GLY A 28 5.88 -8.21 -7.11
N GLY A 29 5.65 -9.38 -7.73
CA GLY A 29 4.67 -10.36 -7.29
C GLY A 29 3.28 -10.23 -7.93
N PHE A 30 3.07 -9.24 -8.82
CA PHE A 30 1.78 -9.08 -9.50
C PHE A 30 1.51 -10.10 -10.61
N GLY A 31 2.53 -10.87 -11.04
CA GLY A 31 2.39 -11.97 -11.99
C GLY A 31 1.60 -11.58 -13.25
N PHE A 32 0.52 -12.30 -13.51
CA PHE A 32 -0.32 -12.08 -14.70
C PHE A 32 -1.00 -10.69 -14.78
N ARG A 33 -1.10 -9.95 -13.68
CA ARG A 33 -1.78 -8.65 -13.65
C ARG A 33 -0.99 -7.54 -14.34
N VAL A 34 0.35 -7.69 -14.43
CA VAL A 34 1.26 -6.71 -15.06
C VAL A 34 1.65 -7.07 -16.50
N GLY A 35 1.13 -8.17 -17.05
CA GLY A 35 1.32 -8.59 -18.43
C GLY A 35 2.26 -9.79 -18.61
N LEU A 36 2.09 -10.47 -19.75
CA LEU A 36 2.79 -11.71 -20.06
C LEU A 36 4.31 -11.58 -20.13
N SER A 37 4.82 -10.42 -20.51
CA SER A 37 6.27 -10.17 -20.59
C SER A 37 6.92 -10.23 -19.22
N LEU A 38 6.42 -9.44 -18.25
CA LEU A 38 6.93 -9.43 -16.88
C LEU A 38 6.71 -10.78 -16.18
N PHE A 39 5.61 -11.47 -16.46
CA PHE A 39 5.40 -12.81 -15.94
C PHE A 39 6.44 -13.82 -16.44
N LYS A 40 6.86 -13.74 -17.73
CA LYS A 40 7.96 -14.56 -18.26
C LYS A 40 9.29 -14.24 -17.56
N GLU A 41 9.53 -12.98 -17.23
CA GLU A 41 10.72 -12.58 -16.47
C GLU A 41 10.68 -13.11 -15.03
N ASP A 42 9.53 -13.09 -14.36
CA ASP A 42 9.34 -13.72 -13.05
C ASP A 42 9.68 -15.21 -13.07
N ILE A 43 9.23 -15.92 -14.10
CA ILE A 43 9.57 -17.34 -14.29
C ILE A 43 11.08 -17.54 -14.40
N LYS A 44 11.76 -16.72 -15.22
CA LYS A 44 13.22 -16.77 -15.38
C LYS A 44 13.94 -16.42 -14.08
N SER A 45 13.37 -15.53 -13.27
CA SER A 45 13.92 -15.11 -11.98
C SER A 45 13.73 -16.15 -10.85
N GLY A 46 13.07 -17.28 -11.14
CA GLY A 46 12.97 -18.41 -10.22
C GLY A 46 11.61 -18.60 -9.56
N LEU A 47 10.55 -17.93 -10.02
CA LEU A 47 9.20 -18.04 -9.45
C LEU A 47 8.76 -19.49 -9.18
N PHE A 48 8.87 -20.37 -10.16
CA PHE A 48 8.45 -21.78 -9.97
C PHE A 48 9.31 -22.54 -8.99
N ARG A 49 10.63 -22.31 -8.99
CA ARG A 49 11.54 -22.91 -8.01
C ARG A 49 11.13 -22.50 -6.59
N ASP A 50 10.86 -21.21 -6.41
CA ASP A 50 10.48 -20.64 -5.13
C ASP A 50 9.13 -21.19 -4.66
N LEU A 51 8.14 -21.31 -5.55
CA LEU A 51 6.84 -21.92 -5.25
C LEU A 51 6.96 -23.40 -4.80
N ILE A 52 7.79 -24.18 -5.48
CA ILE A 52 8.04 -25.57 -5.11
C ILE A 52 8.72 -25.67 -3.75
N TYR A 53 9.72 -24.83 -3.50
CA TYR A 53 10.42 -24.80 -2.22
C TYR A 53 9.49 -24.38 -1.08
N MET A 54 8.71 -23.31 -1.27
CA MET A 54 7.70 -22.87 -0.31
C MET A 54 6.70 -23.98 0.00
N TYR A 55 6.16 -24.66 -1.01
CA TYR A 55 5.24 -25.75 -0.81
C TYR A 55 5.84 -26.86 0.07
N LYS A 56 7.07 -27.28 -0.24
CA LYS A 56 7.78 -28.30 0.55
C LYS A 56 7.98 -27.88 2.00
N THR A 57 8.37 -26.62 2.22
CA THR A 57 8.60 -26.08 3.56
C THR A 57 7.28 -25.95 4.33
N LEU A 58 6.22 -25.43 3.72
CA LEU A 58 4.89 -25.36 4.34
C LEU A 58 4.38 -26.75 4.73
N LYS A 59 4.60 -27.74 3.90
CA LYS A 59 4.22 -29.14 4.18
C LYS A 59 5.00 -29.77 5.34
N SER A 60 6.23 -29.33 5.60
CA SER A 60 7.03 -29.81 6.72
C SER A 60 6.64 -29.16 8.07
N ILE A 61 6.00 -28.00 8.02
CA ILE A 61 5.51 -27.29 9.19
C ILE A 61 4.13 -27.85 9.55
N ARG A 62 3.88 -28.09 10.83
CA ARG A 62 2.57 -28.52 11.36
C ARG A 62 2.02 -27.43 12.28
N PRO A 63 1.57 -26.29 11.72
CA PRO A 63 1.07 -25.18 12.52
C PRO A 63 -0.29 -25.55 13.12
N ASP A 64 -0.57 -25.05 14.32
CA ASP A 64 -1.91 -25.14 14.92
C ASP A 64 -2.87 -24.15 14.25
N ILE A 65 -2.43 -22.93 14.06
CA ILE A 65 -3.17 -21.82 13.44
C ILE A 65 -2.43 -21.37 12.19
N VAL A 66 -3.19 -21.11 11.12
CA VAL A 66 -2.66 -20.62 9.85
C VAL A 66 -3.36 -19.31 9.49
N ILE A 67 -2.56 -18.28 9.28
CA ILE A 67 -3.05 -16.96 8.85
C ILE A 67 -2.40 -16.64 7.50
N SER A 68 -3.22 -16.32 6.50
CA SER A 68 -2.78 -15.82 5.18
C SER A 68 -3.18 -14.37 5.01
N ILE A 69 -2.22 -13.52 4.62
CA ILE A 69 -2.43 -12.09 4.43
C ILE A 69 -2.14 -11.75 2.97
N GLY A 70 -3.04 -11.07 2.30
CA GLY A 70 -2.88 -10.64 0.91
C GLY A 70 -4.07 -10.97 0.03
N ASP A 71 -3.83 -11.73 -1.04
CA ASP A 71 -4.81 -12.10 -2.04
C ASP A 71 -5.25 -13.58 -1.96
N PRO A 72 -6.30 -14.00 -2.70
CA PRO A 72 -6.75 -15.39 -2.71
C PRO A 72 -5.72 -16.40 -3.24
N PHE A 73 -4.71 -15.97 -4.03
CA PHE A 73 -3.61 -16.85 -4.42
C PHE A 73 -2.78 -17.27 -3.21
N ASN A 74 -2.48 -16.32 -2.31
CA ASN A 74 -1.80 -16.64 -1.06
C ASN A 74 -2.61 -17.59 -0.20
N LEU A 75 -3.93 -17.41 -0.14
CA LEU A 75 -4.84 -18.27 0.60
C LEU A 75 -4.78 -19.73 0.11
N ILE A 76 -5.01 -19.96 -1.19
CA ILE A 76 -5.01 -21.33 -1.73
C ILE A 76 -3.65 -22.00 -1.61
N PHE A 77 -2.57 -21.26 -1.87
CA PHE A 77 -1.22 -21.80 -1.77
C PHE A 77 -0.88 -22.22 -0.33
N THR A 78 -1.28 -21.40 0.64
CA THR A 78 -1.11 -21.69 2.06
C THR A 78 -1.92 -22.92 2.47
N TYR A 79 -3.17 -23.04 2.02
CA TYR A 79 -3.99 -24.22 2.26
C TYR A 79 -3.36 -25.49 1.67
N LEU A 80 -2.93 -25.46 0.40
CA LEU A 80 -2.30 -26.62 -0.26
C LEU A 80 -1.01 -27.07 0.45
N GLY A 81 -0.23 -26.11 0.97
CA GLY A 81 0.99 -26.42 1.69
C GLY A 81 0.75 -26.99 3.10
N THR A 82 -0.21 -26.44 3.85
CA THR A 82 -0.45 -26.83 5.25
C THR A 82 -1.53 -27.90 5.42
N GLY A 83 -2.44 -28.05 4.45
CA GLY A 83 -3.61 -28.92 4.54
C GLY A 83 -4.69 -28.43 5.52
N LYS A 84 -4.59 -27.21 6.04
CA LYS A 84 -5.51 -26.64 7.01
C LYS A 84 -6.27 -25.45 6.45
N LYS A 85 -7.55 -25.30 6.84
CA LYS A 85 -8.30 -24.07 6.57
C LYS A 85 -7.61 -22.88 7.24
N VAL A 86 -7.71 -21.73 6.61
CA VAL A 86 -6.84 -20.57 6.85
C VAL A 86 -7.66 -19.38 7.31
N PHE A 87 -7.22 -18.66 8.32
CA PHE A 87 -7.70 -17.32 8.59
C PHE A 87 -7.15 -16.39 7.50
N PHE A 88 -8.02 -15.86 6.67
CA PHE A 88 -7.62 -15.06 5.51
C PHE A 88 -7.85 -13.56 5.79
N VAL A 89 -6.79 -12.77 5.73
CA VAL A 89 -6.86 -11.30 5.84
C VAL A 89 -6.66 -10.72 4.43
N SER A 90 -7.78 -10.31 3.81
CA SER A 90 -7.78 -9.74 2.46
C SER A 90 -7.35 -8.28 2.50
N THR A 91 -6.09 -8.01 2.17
CA THR A 91 -5.53 -6.65 2.18
C THR A 91 -5.35 -6.05 0.79
N ASP A 92 -5.20 -6.88 -0.24
CA ASP A 92 -4.90 -6.44 -1.61
C ASP A 92 -6.16 -6.17 -2.44
N GLN A 93 -7.21 -6.93 -2.23
CA GLN A 93 -8.45 -6.85 -2.99
C GLN A 93 -9.65 -6.46 -2.12
N GLY A 94 -10.57 -5.69 -2.73
CA GLY A 94 -11.81 -5.33 -2.10
C GLY A 94 -12.83 -4.81 -3.11
N HIS A 95 -14.11 -4.98 -2.85
CA HIS A 95 -15.20 -4.53 -3.72
C HIS A 95 -15.28 -3.00 -3.84
N SER A 96 -14.78 -2.27 -2.86
CA SER A 96 -14.69 -0.82 -2.93
C SER A 96 -13.74 -0.30 -3.99
N ALA A 97 -12.65 -1.03 -4.27
CA ALA A 97 -11.64 -0.66 -5.26
C ALA A 97 -11.96 -1.23 -6.66
N TRP A 98 -12.38 -2.49 -6.72
CA TRP A 98 -12.48 -3.26 -7.96
C TRP A 98 -13.93 -3.33 -8.45
N VAL A 99 -14.14 -3.08 -9.74
CA VAL A 99 -15.50 -3.08 -10.35
C VAL A 99 -16.21 -4.42 -10.16
N ASN A 100 -15.49 -5.52 -10.25
CA ASN A 100 -16.02 -6.88 -10.12
C ASN A 100 -15.68 -7.55 -8.78
N GLY A 101 -15.02 -6.85 -7.85
CA GLY A 101 -14.57 -7.43 -6.59
C GLY A 101 -13.64 -8.61 -6.83
N PHE A 102 -14.06 -9.80 -6.36
CA PHE A 102 -13.38 -11.07 -6.62
C PHE A 102 -13.95 -11.75 -7.85
N SER A 103 -13.10 -12.41 -8.64
CA SER A 103 -13.52 -13.29 -9.74
C SER A 103 -14.25 -14.54 -9.20
N GLY A 104 -15.02 -15.21 -10.04
CA GLY A 104 -15.72 -16.44 -9.64
C GLY A 104 -14.80 -17.52 -9.06
N ILE A 105 -13.57 -17.65 -9.60
CA ILE A 105 -12.57 -18.60 -9.09
C ILE A 105 -12.08 -18.16 -7.69
N GLU A 106 -11.81 -16.88 -7.50
CA GLU A 106 -11.39 -16.35 -6.20
C GLU A 106 -12.47 -16.50 -5.13
N LEU A 107 -13.76 -16.31 -5.48
CA LEU A 107 -14.87 -16.57 -4.59
C LEU A 107 -14.94 -18.05 -4.18
N ILE A 108 -14.72 -18.98 -5.11
CA ILE A 108 -14.65 -20.42 -4.81
C ILE A 108 -13.49 -20.72 -3.87
N ILE A 109 -12.32 -20.13 -4.12
CA ILE A 109 -11.13 -20.29 -3.26
C ILE A 109 -11.44 -19.81 -1.83
N ILE A 110 -11.99 -18.61 -1.68
CA ILE A 110 -12.34 -18.06 -0.37
C ILE A 110 -13.35 -18.96 0.33
N LYS A 111 -14.44 -19.32 -0.33
CA LYS A 111 -15.51 -20.15 0.23
C LYS A 111 -15.04 -21.52 0.70
N GLN A 112 -14.11 -22.15 -0.02
CA GLN A 112 -13.66 -23.51 0.29
C GLN A 112 -12.52 -23.56 1.30
N PHE A 113 -11.59 -22.61 1.24
CA PHE A 113 -10.30 -22.73 1.93
C PHE A 113 -10.12 -21.73 3.08
N ALA A 114 -10.89 -20.64 3.12
CA ALA A 114 -10.88 -19.78 4.29
C ALA A 114 -11.67 -20.40 5.46
N LEU A 115 -11.10 -20.34 6.64
CA LEU A 115 -11.81 -20.62 7.90
C LEU A 115 -12.65 -19.41 8.29
N TRP A 116 -12.03 -18.24 8.25
CA TRP A 116 -12.65 -16.91 8.34
C TRP A 116 -11.93 -15.97 7.39
N THR A 117 -12.68 -15.02 6.83
CA THR A 117 -12.17 -13.98 5.95
C THR A 117 -12.35 -12.62 6.62
N PHE A 118 -11.25 -11.88 6.79
CA PHE A 118 -11.29 -10.50 7.28
C PHE A 118 -11.06 -9.57 6.10
N THR A 119 -12.07 -8.74 5.83
CA THR A 119 -12.05 -7.81 4.70
C THR A 119 -11.46 -6.47 5.08
N ARG A 120 -10.91 -5.76 4.09
CA ARG A 120 -10.34 -4.42 4.27
C ARG A 120 -11.39 -3.29 4.32
N ASP A 121 -12.63 -3.56 3.90
CA ASP A 121 -13.73 -2.60 3.88
C ASP A 121 -15.10 -3.30 4.00
N ARG A 122 -16.12 -2.54 4.46
CA ARG A 122 -17.48 -3.06 4.68
C ARG A 122 -18.18 -3.49 3.40
N LYS A 123 -17.97 -2.78 2.28
CA LYS A 123 -18.58 -3.15 1.00
C LYS A 123 -18.09 -4.51 0.52
N THR A 124 -16.85 -4.85 0.86
CA THR A 124 -16.29 -6.18 0.55
C THR A 124 -16.92 -7.26 1.43
N GLU A 125 -17.17 -6.99 2.71
CA GLU A 125 -17.91 -7.90 3.59
C GLU A 125 -19.31 -8.15 3.04
N GLU A 126 -20.08 -7.08 2.78
CA GLU A 126 -21.44 -7.14 2.23
C GLU A 126 -21.47 -7.95 0.91
N PHE A 127 -20.55 -7.66 0.00
CA PHE A 127 -20.41 -8.38 -1.26
C PHE A 127 -20.15 -9.88 -1.08
N LEU A 128 -19.28 -10.27 -0.16
CA LEU A 128 -18.98 -11.68 0.10
C LEU A 128 -20.17 -12.40 0.75
N LEU A 129 -20.88 -11.73 1.65
CA LEU A 129 -22.15 -12.24 2.24
C LEU A 129 -23.20 -12.48 1.14
N GLU A 130 -23.40 -11.53 0.22
CA GLU A 130 -24.30 -11.70 -0.93
C GLU A 130 -23.91 -12.87 -1.85
N LYS A 131 -22.63 -13.24 -1.88
CA LYS A 131 -22.14 -14.44 -2.61
C LYS A 131 -22.24 -15.73 -1.80
N GLY A 132 -22.85 -15.69 -0.62
CA GLY A 132 -23.05 -16.87 0.26
C GLY A 132 -21.74 -17.32 0.91
N ILE A 133 -20.90 -16.38 1.29
CA ILE A 133 -19.69 -16.60 2.10
C ILE A 133 -19.98 -15.99 3.49
N ASP A 134 -20.47 -16.83 4.41
CA ASP A 134 -20.97 -16.36 5.71
C ASP A 134 -19.85 -16.17 6.75
N ASN A 135 -18.72 -16.84 6.55
CA ASN A 135 -17.53 -16.76 7.42
C ASN A 135 -16.65 -15.55 7.04
N VAL A 136 -17.24 -14.38 7.00
CA VAL A 136 -16.57 -13.11 6.66
C VAL A 136 -16.86 -12.04 7.70
N ARG A 137 -15.88 -11.20 8.01
CA ARG A 137 -16.02 -10.04 8.90
C ARG A 137 -15.13 -8.87 8.49
N TYR A 138 -15.69 -7.67 8.60
CA TYR A 138 -14.96 -6.42 8.60
C TYR A 138 -14.70 -5.98 10.05
N LEU A 139 -13.44 -5.97 10.47
CA LEU A 139 -13.02 -5.54 11.81
C LEU A 139 -12.19 -4.24 11.77
N GLY A 140 -12.13 -3.61 10.62
CA GLY A 140 -11.32 -2.44 10.30
C GLY A 140 -10.35 -2.71 9.15
N ASN A 141 -9.59 -1.71 8.76
CA ASN A 141 -8.62 -1.82 7.67
C ASN A 141 -7.20 -1.99 8.22
N PRO A 142 -6.57 -3.18 8.10
CA PRO A 142 -5.22 -3.44 8.60
C PRO A 142 -4.15 -2.50 8.03
N LEU A 143 -4.39 -1.91 6.84
CA LEU A 143 -3.45 -0.98 6.25
C LEU A 143 -3.27 0.29 7.09
N MET A 144 -4.32 0.70 7.84
CA MET A 144 -4.24 1.86 8.72
C MET A 144 -3.45 1.59 9.99
N ASP A 145 -3.40 0.34 10.45
CA ASP A 145 -2.57 -0.05 11.60
C ASP A 145 -1.07 -0.03 11.28
N CYS A 146 -0.71 -0.10 10.00
CA CYS A 146 0.68 0.04 9.55
C CYS A 146 1.19 1.50 9.56
N VAL A 147 0.34 2.47 9.87
CA VAL A 147 0.71 3.88 10.00
C VAL A 147 0.99 4.16 11.47
N GLU A 148 2.24 4.41 11.81
CA GLU A 148 2.61 4.81 13.19
C GLU A 148 2.00 6.18 13.52
N ASP A 149 1.86 6.49 14.79
CA ASP A 149 1.54 7.83 15.21
C ASP A 149 2.77 8.73 15.04
N PRO A 150 2.60 10.00 14.60
CA PRO A 150 3.73 10.89 14.39
C PRO A 150 4.43 11.18 15.71
N LYS A 151 5.76 11.03 15.74
CA LYS A 151 6.60 11.30 16.91
C LYS A 151 6.92 12.79 17.08
N PHE A 152 6.83 13.52 15.98
CA PHE A 152 7.02 14.98 15.93
C PHE A 152 6.22 15.57 14.77
N PHE A 153 6.07 16.87 14.75
CA PHE A 153 5.43 17.58 13.65
C PHE A 153 6.44 18.49 12.95
N LEU A 154 6.35 18.51 11.64
CA LEU A 154 7.08 19.44 10.78
C LEU A 154 6.23 20.70 10.55
N PRO A 155 6.82 21.81 10.08
CA PRO A 155 6.05 22.94 9.59
C PRO A 155 5.04 22.51 8.53
N GLU A 156 3.95 23.25 8.39
CA GLU A 156 2.93 22.95 7.40
C GLU A 156 3.50 22.90 5.97
N GLY A 157 3.15 21.86 5.19
CA GLY A 157 3.73 21.65 3.88
C GLY A 157 2.88 20.76 2.98
N ILE A 158 3.52 20.17 1.98
CA ILE A 158 2.93 19.27 1.00
C ILE A 158 3.80 18.00 0.89
N THR A 159 3.21 16.83 1.04
CA THR A 159 3.94 15.56 0.85
C THR A 159 3.88 15.11 -0.59
N LEU A 160 5.03 14.70 -1.12
CA LEU A 160 5.21 14.11 -2.44
C LEU A 160 5.45 12.60 -2.28
N LEU A 161 4.63 11.78 -2.90
CA LEU A 161 4.75 10.32 -2.85
C LEU A 161 5.08 9.76 -4.24
N PRO A 162 6.36 9.65 -4.60
CA PRO A 162 6.77 9.12 -5.91
C PRO A 162 6.61 7.59 -6.01
N GLY A 163 6.18 6.92 -4.95
CA GLY A 163 6.16 5.48 -4.83
C GLY A 163 7.46 4.91 -4.28
N THR A 164 7.55 3.57 -4.21
CA THR A 164 8.70 2.86 -3.62
C THR A 164 9.33 1.83 -4.57
N ARG A 165 8.92 1.82 -5.84
CA ARG A 165 9.45 0.93 -6.87
C ARG A 165 10.59 1.61 -7.64
N ARG A 166 11.21 0.88 -8.57
CA ARG A 166 12.35 1.37 -9.39
C ARG A 166 12.07 2.64 -10.18
N ASP A 167 10.80 2.92 -10.50
CA ASP A 167 10.36 4.12 -11.20
C ASP A 167 10.17 5.35 -10.30
N CYS A 168 10.40 5.23 -8.98
CA CYS A 168 10.17 6.32 -8.03
C CYS A 168 11.06 7.56 -8.31
N GLY A 169 12.29 7.38 -8.78
CA GLY A 169 13.16 8.50 -9.18
C GLY A 169 12.55 9.32 -10.32
N ARG A 170 12.12 8.66 -11.40
CA ARG A 170 11.40 9.31 -12.50
C ARG A 170 10.10 9.98 -12.04
N ASN A 171 9.36 9.31 -11.18
CA ASN A 171 8.12 9.84 -10.63
C ASN A 171 8.38 11.08 -9.78
N LEU A 172 9.46 11.12 -8.99
CA LEU A 172 9.86 12.31 -8.25
C LEU A 172 10.12 13.48 -9.18
N LEU A 173 10.88 13.29 -10.28
CA LEU A 173 11.13 14.36 -11.25
C LEU A 173 9.83 14.93 -11.80
N PHE A 174 8.85 14.07 -12.12
CA PHE A 174 7.54 14.51 -12.56
C PHE A 174 6.85 15.36 -11.48
N LEU A 175 6.86 14.90 -10.23
CA LEU A 175 6.24 15.63 -9.12
C LEU A 175 6.94 16.99 -8.86
N LEU A 176 8.26 17.05 -9.03
CA LEU A 176 9.02 18.30 -8.92
C LEU A 176 8.61 19.32 -10.01
N GLU A 177 8.29 18.87 -11.23
CA GLU A 177 7.75 19.77 -12.27
C GLU A 177 6.32 20.22 -11.94
N VAL A 178 5.53 19.38 -11.32
CA VAL A 178 4.16 19.74 -10.88
C VAL A 178 4.20 20.84 -9.81
N ILE A 179 5.05 20.69 -8.79
CA ILE A 179 5.09 21.65 -7.67
C ILE A 179 5.64 23.03 -8.06
N LYS A 180 6.40 23.15 -9.15
CA LYS A 180 6.80 24.47 -9.71
C LYS A 180 5.61 25.33 -10.16
N LYS A 181 4.42 24.72 -10.36
CA LYS A 181 3.19 25.40 -10.73
C LYS A 181 2.39 25.90 -9.52
N ILE A 182 2.87 25.65 -8.31
CA ILE A 182 2.26 26.10 -7.05
C ILE A 182 2.72 27.52 -6.77
N GLU A 183 1.76 28.44 -6.62
CA GLU A 183 2.05 29.88 -6.52
C GLU A 183 2.62 30.30 -5.18
N LYS A 184 2.16 29.66 -4.08
CA LYS A 184 2.67 29.96 -2.74
C LYS A 184 3.86 29.09 -2.39
N PRO A 185 4.85 29.61 -1.68
CA PRO A 185 5.95 28.79 -1.20
C PRO A 185 5.47 27.82 -0.11
N PHE A 186 5.78 26.54 -0.28
CA PHE A 186 5.56 25.50 0.71
C PHE A 186 6.84 24.74 0.97
N LYS A 187 6.90 24.05 2.12
CA LYS A 187 7.87 22.99 2.34
C LYS A 187 7.35 21.70 1.71
N TYR A 188 8.24 20.97 1.10
CA TYR A 188 7.88 19.71 0.41
C TYR A 188 8.53 18.53 1.13
N TYR A 189 7.77 17.47 1.33
CA TYR A 189 8.16 16.30 2.08
C TYR A 189 8.16 15.06 1.19
N VAL A 190 9.27 14.33 1.17
CA VAL A 190 9.44 13.10 0.39
C VAL A 190 9.82 11.97 1.34
N PRO A 191 8.85 11.26 1.92
CA PRO A 191 9.17 10.10 2.74
C PRO A 191 9.74 8.97 1.88
N VAL A 192 10.85 8.41 2.32
CA VAL A 192 11.55 7.31 1.64
C VAL A 192 11.75 6.11 2.56
N ASN A 193 11.93 4.96 1.96
CA ASN A 193 12.35 3.74 2.63
C ASN A 193 13.64 3.19 2.00
N ALA A 194 14.21 2.14 2.56
CA ALA A 194 15.45 1.55 2.09
C ALA A 194 15.45 1.14 0.61
N ASN A 195 14.27 0.85 0.02
CA ASN A 195 14.17 0.47 -1.39
C ASN A 195 14.12 1.68 -2.33
N SER A 196 13.43 2.75 -1.94
CA SER A 196 13.22 3.93 -2.80
C SER A 196 14.33 4.98 -2.67
N GLU A 197 14.94 5.09 -1.50
CA GLU A 197 15.91 6.13 -1.21
C GLU A 197 17.08 6.18 -2.21
N PRO A 198 17.74 5.06 -2.58
CA PRO A 198 18.85 5.13 -3.52
C PRO A 198 18.47 5.80 -4.85
N PHE A 199 17.31 5.44 -5.41
CA PHE A 199 16.79 6.01 -6.66
C PHE A 199 16.42 7.49 -6.54
N ILE A 200 15.87 7.89 -5.37
CA ILE A 200 15.53 9.29 -5.09
C ILE A 200 16.79 10.14 -4.98
N ILE A 201 17.79 9.68 -4.24
CA ILE A 201 19.05 10.41 -4.04
C ILE A 201 19.85 10.48 -5.35
N GLU A 202 19.91 9.41 -6.12
CA GLU A 202 20.57 9.37 -7.43
C GLU A 202 19.98 10.45 -8.34
N VAL A 203 18.68 10.49 -8.53
CA VAL A 203 18.02 11.43 -9.43
C VAL A 203 18.15 12.89 -8.97
N LEU A 204 18.15 13.15 -7.67
CA LEU A 204 18.36 14.49 -7.13
C LEU A 204 19.81 14.97 -7.41
N ARG A 205 20.80 14.09 -7.24
CA ARG A 205 22.21 14.40 -7.57
C ARG A 205 22.42 14.64 -9.06
N GLU A 206 21.83 13.82 -9.93
CA GLU A 206 21.88 14.00 -11.39
C GLU A 206 21.28 15.34 -11.83
N LYS A 207 20.30 15.86 -11.11
CA LYS A 207 19.71 17.18 -11.33
C LYS A 207 20.42 18.32 -10.61
N ASN A 208 21.62 18.04 -10.06
CA ASN A 208 22.47 19.00 -9.36
C ASN A 208 21.80 19.67 -8.12
N TYR A 209 20.87 18.99 -7.47
CA TYR A 209 20.37 19.46 -6.19
C TYR A 209 21.44 19.30 -5.11
N LYS A 210 21.66 20.36 -4.33
CA LYS A 210 22.56 20.33 -3.18
C LYS A 210 21.87 19.66 -2.00
N LEU A 211 22.32 18.46 -1.65
CA LEU A 211 21.82 17.70 -0.50
C LEU A 211 22.59 18.11 0.75
N LEU A 212 21.87 18.64 1.73
CA LEU A 212 22.37 18.94 3.06
C LEU A 212 21.90 17.86 4.03
N ASP A 213 22.69 17.52 5.02
CA ASP A 213 22.30 16.56 6.04
C ASP A 213 21.14 17.11 6.89
N TRP A 214 20.21 16.23 7.21
CA TRP A 214 19.10 16.44 8.11
C TRP A 214 18.92 15.20 8.98
N ASP A 215 18.45 15.35 10.23
CA ASP A 215 18.38 14.28 11.23
C ASP A 215 17.75 12.97 10.74
N TYR A 216 16.84 13.07 9.79
CA TYR A 216 16.13 11.92 9.22
C TYR A 216 16.50 11.63 7.75
N GLY A 217 17.51 12.29 7.19
CA GLY A 217 17.95 12.08 5.82
C GLY A 217 18.58 13.30 5.19
N TYR A 218 17.92 13.95 4.22
CA TYR A 218 18.48 15.07 3.47
C TYR A 218 17.49 16.24 3.36
N LYS A 219 18.04 17.44 3.30
CA LYS A 219 17.34 18.68 3.01
C LYS A 219 17.90 19.34 1.76
N ILE A 220 17.03 19.93 0.95
CA ILE A 220 17.34 20.82 -0.16
C ILE A 220 16.72 22.17 0.17
N GLU A 221 17.47 23.27 0.03
CA GLU A 221 16.99 24.61 0.35
C GLU A 221 16.59 25.41 -0.89
N GLU A 222 17.29 25.17 -2.01
CA GLU A 222 17.07 25.91 -3.26
C GLU A 222 16.97 24.98 -4.47
N PRO A 223 16.14 25.27 -5.47
CA PRO A 223 15.20 26.42 -5.56
C PRO A 223 13.88 26.22 -4.79
N LEU A 224 13.70 25.07 -4.14
CA LEU A 224 12.53 24.70 -3.35
C LEU A 224 12.98 24.03 -2.06
N GLU A 225 12.33 24.29 -0.96
CA GLU A 225 12.64 23.67 0.32
C GLU A 225 12.03 22.25 0.37
N ILE A 226 12.89 21.22 0.22
CA ILE A 226 12.47 19.82 0.15
C ILE A 226 13.18 19.03 1.24
N TYR A 227 12.44 18.20 1.96
CA TYR A 227 12.94 17.26 2.96
C TYR A 227 12.74 15.84 2.48
N VAL A 228 13.81 15.08 2.37
CA VAL A 228 13.81 13.66 2.02
C VAL A 228 14.10 12.86 3.28
N GLY A 229 13.11 12.13 3.82
CA GLY A 229 13.23 11.52 5.14
C GLY A 229 12.96 10.04 5.19
N ARG A 230 13.80 9.31 5.95
CA ARG A 230 13.67 7.89 6.22
C ARG A 230 12.77 7.65 7.42
N GLY A 231 11.78 6.76 7.27
CA GLY A 231 10.90 6.38 8.40
C GLY A 231 10.03 7.53 8.91
N THR A 232 9.81 8.57 8.12
CA THR A 232 9.10 9.80 8.51
C THR A 232 7.77 9.96 7.77
N PHE A 233 7.19 8.87 7.27
CA PHE A 233 5.93 8.93 6.50
C PHE A 233 4.80 9.59 7.31
N SER A 234 4.63 9.15 8.55
CA SER A 234 3.55 9.65 9.42
C SER A 234 3.72 11.11 9.76
N GLU A 235 4.94 11.52 10.10
CA GLU A 235 5.30 12.91 10.43
C GLU A 235 5.06 13.84 9.26
N MET A 236 5.56 13.46 8.08
CA MET A 236 5.47 14.24 6.85
C MET A 236 4.03 14.38 6.38
N VAL A 237 3.29 13.26 6.30
CA VAL A 237 1.89 13.29 5.87
C VAL A 237 1.02 14.03 6.87
N SER A 238 1.19 13.79 8.18
CA SER A 238 0.40 14.49 9.21
C SER A 238 0.62 15.99 9.20
N SER A 239 1.83 16.44 8.86
CA SER A 239 2.20 17.87 8.76
C SER A 239 1.79 18.52 7.43
N SER A 240 1.21 17.77 6.50
CA SER A 240 0.85 18.29 5.18
C SER A 240 -0.60 18.75 5.10
N LEU A 241 -0.88 19.74 4.26
CA LEU A 241 -2.23 20.15 3.88
C LEU A 241 -2.87 19.15 2.92
N LEU A 242 -2.08 18.68 1.99
CA LEU A 242 -2.46 17.67 0.98
C LEU A 242 -1.24 16.84 0.57
N VAL A 243 -1.51 15.77 -0.17
CA VAL A 243 -0.50 14.89 -0.73
C VAL A 243 -0.58 14.90 -2.24
N ILE A 244 0.56 14.94 -2.91
CA ILE A 244 0.65 14.74 -4.37
C ILE A 244 1.34 13.39 -4.57
N GLY A 245 0.57 12.39 -5.04
CA GLY A 245 1.03 11.01 -4.93
C GLY A 245 0.85 10.16 -6.18
N LEU A 246 1.90 9.41 -6.50
CA LEU A 246 1.97 8.35 -7.50
C LEU A 246 2.24 7.01 -6.80
N SER A 247 1.53 6.76 -5.71
CA SER A 247 1.74 5.62 -4.82
C SER A 247 0.45 4.81 -4.65
N GLY A 248 0.57 3.52 -4.38
CA GLY A 248 -0.56 2.67 -4.00
C GLY A 248 -0.97 2.91 -2.54
N SER A 249 -0.42 2.10 -1.65
CA SER A 249 -0.72 2.17 -0.22
C SER A 249 -0.40 3.52 0.42
N GLY A 250 0.62 4.24 -0.07
CA GLY A 250 0.93 5.57 0.45
C GLY A 250 -0.21 6.58 0.24
N ASN A 251 -0.85 6.59 -0.95
CA ASN A 251 -2.02 7.42 -1.21
C ASN A 251 -3.21 7.03 -0.32
N GLU A 252 -3.44 5.71 -0.17
CA GLU A 252 -4.51 5.17 0.67
C GLU A 252 -4.32 5.56 2.15
N GLN A 253 -3.12 5.34 2.68
CA GLN A 253 -2.76 5.73 4.05
C GLN A 253 -2.88 7.24 4.27
N SER A 254 -2.46 8.06 3.30
CA SER A 254 -2.59 9.52 3.37
C SER A 254 -4.05 9.95 3.43
N ALA A 255 -4.91 9.36 2.59
CA ALA A 255 -6.35 9.61 2.63
C ALA A 255 -6.94 9.20 3.98
N GLY A 256 -6.53 8.05 4.53
CA GLY A 256 -6.94 7.58 5.85
C GLY A 256 -6.48 8.47 7.01
N LEU A 257 -5.35 9.16 6.86
CA LEU A 257 -4.90 10.22 7.77
C LEU A 257 -5.65 11.55 7.58
N GLY A 258 -6.62 11.59 6.68
CA GLY A 258 -7.44 12.78 6.42
C GLY A 258 -6.77 13.81 5.52
N LYS A 259 -5.83 13.39 4.69
CA LYS A 259 -5.17 14.27 3.74
C LYS A 259 -5.71 14.03 2.33
N PRO A 260 -6.27 15.07 1.66
CA PRO A 260 -6.64 14.95 0.25
C PRO A 260 -5.43 14.56 -0.60
N VAL A 261 -5.65 13.70 -1.58
CA VAL A 261 -4.60 13.19 -2.47
C VAL A 261 -4.84 13.69 -3.88
N ILE A 262 -3.84 14.33 -4.46
CA ILE A 262 -3.82 14.68 -5.89
C ILE A 262 -2.98 13.64 -6.62
N SER A 263 -3.49 13.13 -7.72
CA SER A 263 -2.80 12.12 -8.51
C SER A 263 -3.02 12.33 -10.02
N PHE A 264 -2.28 11.57 -10.84
CA PHE A 264 -2.18 11.78 -12.27
C PHE A 264 -2.33 10.48 -13.03
N TYR A 265 -2.79 10.57 -14.28
CA TYR A 265 -2.69 9.47 -15.23
C TYR A 265 -1.29 9.46 -15.85
N ILE A 266 -0.40 8.66 -15.27
CA ILE A 266 0.93 8.43 -15.84
C ILE A 266 1.17 6.93 -16.05
N GLU A 267 2.03 6.59 -17.00
CA GLU A 267 2.45 5.21 -17.18
C GLU A 267 3.62 4.88 -16.27
N GLY A 268 3.46 3.85 -15.47
CA GLY A 268 4.46 3.33 -14.53
C GLY A 268 4.40 1.81 -14.40
N ILE A 269 5.29 1.25 -13.62
CA ILE A 269 5.35 -0.21 -13.38
C ILE A 269 4.02 -0.70 -12.79
N GLN A 270 3.50 0.01 -11.80
CA GLN A 270 2.20 -0.31 -11.17
C GLN A 270 1.15 0.75 -11.52
N PHE A 271 1.57 2.00 -11.65
CA PHE A 271 0.71 3.16 -11.76
C PHE A 271 0.27 3.34 -13.21
N ASN A 272 -0.88 2.78 -13.59
CA ASN A 272 -1.48 2.86 -14.92
C ASN A 272 -2.95 3.31 -14.83
N LYS A 273 -3.59 3.55 -15.97
CA LYS A 273 -4.98 4.04 -16.02
C LYS A 273 -5.97 3.16 -15.25
N LYS A 274 -5.82 1.84 -15.32
CA LYS A 274 -6.68 0.91 -14.60
C LYS A 274 -6.49 1.05 -13.09
N PHE A 275 -5.25 0.97 -12.62
CA PHE A 275 -4.92 1.07 -11.20
C PHE A 275 -5.39 2.39 -10.58
N ILE A 276 -5.13 3.53 -11.23
CA ILE A 276 -5.54 4.82 -10.69
C ILE A 276 -7.06 5.00 -10.68
N SER A 277 -7.78 4.43 -11.66
CA SER A 277 -9.24 4.43 -11.67
C SER A 277 -9.82 3.58 -10.54
N GLU A 278 -9.19 2.45 -10.21
CA GLU A 278 -9.55 1.62 -9.07
C GLU A 278 -9.27 2.36 -7.74
N GLN A 279 -8.12 3.03 -7.64
CA GLN A 279 -7.79 3.84 -6.47
C GLN A 279 -8.74 5.04 -6.31
N LYS A 280 -9.11 5.71 -7.41
CA LYS A 280 -10.15 6.77 -7.39
C LYS A 280 -11.49 6.24 -6.88
N ARG A 281 -11.89 5.06 -7.30
CA ARG A 281 -13.13 4.43 -6.80
C ARG A 281 -13.04 4.10 -5.31
N LEU A 282 -11.89 3.64 -4.83
CA LEU A 282 -11.66 3.35 -3.42
C LEU A 282 -11.72 4.62 -2.56
N LEU A 283 -10.96 5.63 -2.93
CA LEU A 283 -10.76 6.85 -2.14
C LEU A 283 -11.81 7.94 -2.39
N ASP A 284 -12.63 7.77 -3.42
CA ASP A 284 -13.72 8.66 -3.79
C ASP A 284 -13.24 10.11 -4.01
N GLU A 285 -13.93 11.11 -3.49
CA GLU A 285 -13.56 12.53 -3.63
C GLU A 285 -12.29 12.92 -2.86
N SER A 286 -11.80 12.08 -1.95
CA SER A 286 -10.49 12.29 -1.31
C SER A 286 -9.32 12.21 -2.29
N LEU A 287 -9.46 11.44 -3.38
CA LEU A 287 -8.49 11.40 -4.47
C LEU A 287 -8.96 12.27 -5.63
N ILE A 288 -8.16 13.24 -6.02
CA ILE A 288 -8.40 14.15 -7.14
C ILE A 288 -7.47 13.76 -8.27
N LEU A 289 -8.04 13.34 -9.41
CA LEU A 289 -7.27 13.06 -10.61
C LEU A 289 -7.20 14.34 -11.46
N VAL A 290 -5.99 14.72 -11.83
CA VAL A 290 -5.74 15.92 -12.61
C VAL A 290 -4.85 15.62 -13.81
N ASP A 291 -5.04 16.41 -14.87
CA ASP A 291 -4.10 16.44 -15.98
C ASP A 291 -2.94 17.37 -15.66
N THR A 292 -1.77 17.09 -16.21
CA THR A 292 -0.57 17.87 -15.96
C THR A 292 -0.74 19.37 -16.23
N ASP A 293 -1.50 19.71 -17.26
CA ASP A 293 -1.70 21.13 -17.67
C ASP A 293 -2.58 21.89 -16.67
N SER A 294 -3.60 21.23 -16.12
CA SER A 294 -4.52 21.82 -15.14
C SER A 294 -4.03 21.74 -13.70
N ALA A 295 -2.94 21.02 -13.44
CA ALA A 295 -2.46 20.69 -12.10
C ALA A 295 -2.27 21.94 -11.22
N GLY A 296 -1.53 22.94 -11.69
CA GLY A 296 -1.29 24.18 -10.93
C GLY A 296 -2.59 24.86 -10.51
N LYS A 297 -3.54 25.02 -11.44
CA LYS A 297 -4.83 25.64 -11.15
C LYS A 297 -5.63 24.89 -10.10
N VAL A 298 -5.71 23.57 -10.23
CA VAL A 298 -6.47 22.71 -9.28
C VAL A 298 -5.82 22.72 -7.90
N ILE A 299 -4.49 22.59 -7.84
CA ILE A 299 -3.75 22.57 -6.57
C ILE A 299 -3.88 23.94 -5.85
N ASN A 300 -3.65 25.05 -6.55
CA ASN A 300 -3.76 26.38 -5.98
C ASN A 300 -5.17 26.69 -5.49
N SER A 301 -6.20 26.29 -6.25
CA SER A 301 -7.61 26.43 -5.84
C SER A 301 -7.89 25.64 -4.55
N LEU A 302 -7.42 24.39 -4.47
CA LEU A 302 -7.62 23.54 -3.29
C LEU A 302 -6.88 24.08 -2.06
N LEU A 303 -5.64 24.53 -2.23
CA LEU A 303 -4.84 25.14 -1.14
C LEU A 303 -5.42 26.47 -0.63
N SER A 304 -6.27 27.10 -1.43
CA SER A 304 -6.98 28.34 -1.06
C SER A 304 -8.33 28.09 -0.39
N ASP A 305 -8.77 26.83 -0.31
CA ASP A 305 -10.06 26.43 0.28
C ASP A 305 -9.88 25.42 1.43
N PRO A 306 -9.66 25.87 2.67
CA PRO A 306 -9.50 24.99 3.83
C PRO A 306 -10.73 24.13 4.12
N LEU A 307 -11.94 24.57 3.73
CA LEU A 307 -13.16 23.81 3.96
C LEU A 307 -13.22 22.60 3.00
N GLU A 308 -12.86 22.80 1.75
CA GLU A 308 -12.79 21.71 0.78
C GLU A 308 -11.66 20.72 1.10
N LEU A 309 -10.49 21.20 1.56
CA LEU A 309 -9.43 20.32 2.07
C LEU A 309 -9.95 19.42 3.21
N LYS A 310 -10.60 20.04 4.21
CA LYS A 310 -11.17 19.29 5.34
C LYS A 310 -12.22 18.28 4.90
N LYS A 311 -13.18 18.69 4.08
CA LYS A 311 -14.23 17.84 3.55
C LYS A 311 -13.66 16.59 2.85
N ARG A 312 -12.69 16.78 1.96
CA ARG A 312 -12.03 15.68 1.25
C ARG A 312 -11.22 14.78 2.17
N GLY A 313 -10.59 15.36 3.18
CA GLY A 313 -9.88 14.60 4.21
C GLY A 313 -10.82 13.69 5.01
N GLU A 314 -11.99 14.19 5.42
CA GLU A 314 -13.00 13.38 6.14
C GLU A 314 -13.56 12.23 5.26
N ILE A 315 -13.75 12.47 3.96
CA ILE A 315 -14.11 11.39 3.02
C ILE A 315 -13.02 10.31 3.01
N GLY A 316 -11.74 10.71 2.96
CA GLY A 316 -10.64 9.75 2.99
C GLY A 316 -10.60 8.91 4.26
N LYS A 317 -10.76 9.53 5.43
CA LYS A 317 -10.88 8.80 6.71
C LYS A 317 -12.04 7.81 6.71
N PHE A 318 -13.21 8.24 6.25
CA PHE A 318 -14.38 7.38 6.16
C PHE A 318 -14.14 6.18 5.23
N ARG A 319 -13.53 6.41 4.08
CA ARG A 319 -13.26 5.36 3.08
C ARG A 319 -12.21 4.36 3.54
N MET A 320 -11.20 4.81 4.25
CA MET A 320 -10.09 3.97 4.71
C MET A 320 -10.34 3.33 6.08
N GLY A 321 -11.22 3.92 6.89
CA GLY A 321 -11.52 3.46 8.25
C GLY A 321 -10.42 3.81 9.26
N GLU A 322 -10.68 3.44 10.52
CA GLU A 322 -9.80 3.74 11.65
C GLU A 322 -8.77 2.63 11.90
N LYS A 323 -7.74 2.97 12.68
CA LYS A 323 -6.78 2.01 13.26
C LYS A 323 -7.47 1.01 14.20
N GLY A 324 -6.81 -0.08 14.52
CA GLY A 324 -7.24 -1.08 15.48
C GLY A 324 -7.85 -2.34 14.85
N ALA A 325 -7.69 -2.54 13.55
CA ALA A 325 -8.12 -3.76 12.86
C ALA A 325 -7.32 -4.99 13.29
N ILE A 326 -5.98 -4.86 13.33
CA ILE A 326 -5.06 -5.98 13.65
C ILE A 326 -5.31 -6.54 15.05
N PRO A 327 -5.39 -5.73 16.13
CA PRO A 327 -5.73 -6.24 17.46
C PRO A 327 -7.08 -6.96 17.51
N LYS A 328 -8.11 -6.43 16.82
CA LYS A 328 -9.44 -7.05 16.77
C LYS A 328 -9.44 -8.38 16.03
N ILE A 329 -8.70 -8.47 14.92
CA ILE A 329 -8.52 -9.72 14.16
C ILE A 329 -7.77 -10.74 15.01
N ALA A 330 -6.69 -10.35 15.69
CA ALA A 330 -5.92 -11.22 16.55
C ALA A 330 -6.76 -11.75 17.72
N GLN A 331 -7.57 -10.89 18.36
CA GLN A 331 -8.47 -11.29 19.44
C GLN A 331 -9.54 -12.27 18.91
N PHE A 332 -10.16 -11.98 17.76
CA PHE A 332 -11.12 -12.88 17.14
C PHE A 332 -10.53 -14.27 16.88
N ILE A 333 -9.31 -14.34 16.32
CA ILE A 333 -8.62 -15.61 16.04
C ILE A 333 -8.37 -16.38 17.34
N LYS A 334 -7.94 -15.67 18.38
CA LYS A 334 -7.68 -16.27 19.71
C LYS A 334 -8.98 -16.83 20.31
N ASP A 335 -10.06 -16.06 20.36
CA ASP A 335 -11.32 -16.48 20.93
C ASP A 335 -11.90 -17.69 20.18
N TYR A 336 -11.86 -17.63 18.84
CA TYR A 336 -12.27 -18.75 17.99
C TYR A 336 -11.46 -20.01 18.27
N TRP A 337 -10.15 -19.88 18.48
CA TRP A 337 -9.27 -21.00 18.78
C TRP A 337 -9.57 -21.61 20.15
N ASP A 338 -9.74 -20.77 21.17
CA ASP A 338 -10.01 -21.21 22.53
C ASP A 338 -11.39 -21.92 22.63
N GLU A 339 -12.38 -21.50 21.86
CA GLU A 339 -13.70 -22.15 21.79
C GLU A 339 -13.70 -23.50 21.05
N ASN A 340 -12.85 -23.63 20.01
CA ASN A 340 -12.84 -24.82 19.13
C ASN A 340 -11.69 -25.82 19.45
N ARG A 341 -10.88 -25.56 20.45
CA ARG A 341 -9.82 -26.48 20.90
C ARG A 341 -10.32 -27.55 21.88
N ARG A 342 -11.54 -27.37 22.41
CA ARG A 342 -12.21 -28.33 23.29
C ARG A 342 -12.93 -29.39 22.43
#